data_c90c20153f46561f3516053e28767499
#
_entry.id   c90c20153f46561f3516053e28767499
#
_cell.length_a   1.000
_cell.length_b   1.000
_cell.length_c   1.000
_cell.angle_alpha   90.00
_cell.angle_beta   90.00
_cell.angle_gamma   90.00
#
_symmetry.space_group_name_H-M   'P 1'
#
loop_
_entity.id
_entity.type
_entity.pdbx_description
1 polymer ?
#
loop_
_entity_poly.entity_id
_entity_poly.type
_entity_poly.pdbx_seq_one_letter_code
_entity_poly.pdbx_strand_id
1 'polypeptide(L)'
;MDINKVTTAMIDYYQGQPKRIQHFLKVHAYAKLIGEQEGLDKEILDILEVAALTHDIGIKISEEKYNSSAGKYQEVEIGRA
;
A
#
# COMPACT_ATOMS: atom_id res chain seq x y z
N MET A 1 5.60 14.27 -9.14
CA MET A 1 5.51 13.70 -7.78
C MET A 1 6.87 13.15 -7.39
N ASP A 2 7.28 13.35 -6.16
CA ASP A 2 8.59 12.87 -5.71
C ASP A 2 8.47 11.50 -5.04
N ILE A 3 8.72 10.47 -5.82
CA ILE A 3 8.62 9.08 -5.36
C ILE A 3 9.63 8.80 -4.25
N ASN A 4 10.80 9.41 -4.31
CA ASN A 4 11.82 9.20 -3.28
C ASN A 4 11.37 9.72 -1.92
N LYS A 5 10.67 10.85 -1.89
CA LYS A 5 10.12 11.37 -0.64
C LYS A 5 9.05 10.45 -0.07
N VAL A 6 8.19 9.92 -0.91
CA VAL A 6 7.17 8.95 -0.47
C VAL A 6 7.85 7.70 0.08
N THR A 7 8.86 7.19 -0.62
CA THR A 7 9.60 6.00 -0.19
C THR A 7 10.26 6.23 1.17
N THR A 8 10.93 7.37 1.34
CA THR A 8 11.58 7.71 2.60
C THR A 8 10.57 7.81 3.75
N ALA A 9 9.44 8.46 3.49
CA ALA A 9 8.38 8.57 4.50
C ALA A 9 7.85 7.20 4.91
N MET A 10 7.72 6.27 3.95
CA MET A 10 7.27 4.91 4.23
C MET A 10 8.29 4.13 5.06
N ILE A 11 9.57 4.29 4.75
CA ILE A 11 10.64 3.65 5.52
C ILE A 11 10.61 4.17 6.96
N ASP A 12 10.47 5.48 7.13
CA ASP A 12 10.38 6.08 8.47
C ASP A 12 9.17 5.58 9.24
N TYR A 13 8.03 5.48 8.56
CA TYR A 13 6.80 4.98 9.18
C TYR A 13 6.96 3.55 9.71
N TYR A 14 7.64 2.71 8.96
CA TYR A 14 7.85 1.31 9.33
C TYR A 14 9.20 1.06 9.99
N GLN A 15 9.79 2.09 10.58
CA GLN A 15 11.07 1.96 11.27
C GLN A 15 11.00 0.86 12.33
N GLY A 16 11.98 -0.03 12.34
CA GLY A 16 11.99 -1.19 13.24
C GLY A 16 11.26 -2.41 12.70
N GLN A 17 10.70 -2.35 11.49
CA GLN A 17 10.01 -3.47 10.86
C GLN A 17 10.64 -3.80 9.51
N PRO A 18 11.84 -4.38 9.49
CA PRO A 18 12.59 -4.57 8.24
C PRO A 18 11.88 -5.46 7.23
N LYS A 19 11.14 -6.46 7.66
CA LYS A 19 10.41 -7.33 6.74
C LYS A 19 9.32 -6.58 6.01
N ARG A 20 8.64 -5.67 6.70
CA ARG A 20 7.60 -4.84 6.10
C ARG A 20 8.20 -3.87 5.08
N ILE A 21 9.34 -3.27 5.44
CA ILE A 21 10.06 -2.37 4.54
C ILE A 21 10.50 -3.12 3.28
N GLN A 22 11.09 -4.28 3.42
CA GLN A 22 11.51 -5.09 2.29
C GLN A 22 10.34 -5.45 1.39
N HIS A 23 9.18 -5.76 1.99
CA HIS A 23 7.99 -6.12 1.25
C HIS A 23 7.52 -4.96 0.34
N PHE A 24 7.29 -3.77 0.90
CA PHE A 24 6.77 -2.69 0.07
C PHE A 24 7.79 -2.18 -0.95
N LEU A 25 9.09 -2.26 -0.65
CA LEU A 25 10.12 -1.91 -1.63
C LEU A 25 10.13 -2.90 -2.80
N LYS A 26 9.94 -4.18 -2.51
CA LYS A 26 9.85 -5.20 -3.54
C LYS A 26 8.61 -5.01 -4.41
N VAL A 27 7.47 -4.79 -3.79
CA VAL A 27 6.21 -4.53 -4.52
C VAL A 27 6.35 -3.29 -5.41
N HIS A 28 6.97 -2.24 -4.89
CA HIS A 28 7.22 -1.02 -5.65
C HIS A 28 8.12 -1.30 -6.86
N ALA A 29 9.21 -2.04 -6.66
CA ALA A 29 10.13 -2.35 -7.74
C ALA A 29 9.45 -3.13 -8.87
N TYR A 30 8.61 -4.11 -8.53
CA TYR A 30 7.86 -4.87 -9.52
C TYR A 30 6.83 -4.01 -10.23
N ALA A 31 6.09 -3.19 -9.48
CA ALA A 31 5.08 -2.31 -10.08
C ALA A 31 5.71 -1.34 -11.07
N LYS A 32 6.85 -0.75 -10.71
CA LYS A 32 7.59 0.15 -11.58
C LYS A 32 8.05 -0.56 -12.85
N LEU A 33 8.64 -1.74 -12.69
CA LEU A 33 9.11 -2.53 -13.81
C LEU A 33 7.98 -2.84 -14.79
N ILE A 34 6.87 -3.35 -14.28
CA ILE A 34 5.71 -3.71 -15.10
C ILE A 34 5.15 -2.46 -15.78
N GLY A 35 5.00 -1.37 -15.04
CA GLY A 35 4.48 -0.13 -15.59
C GLY A 35 5.34 0.43 -16.71
N GLU A 36 6.66 0.38 -16.55
CA GLU A 36 7.59 0.82 -17.59
C GLU A 36 7.52 -0.07 -18.81
N GLN A 37 7.44 -1.39 -18.63
CA GLN A 37 7.32 -2.33 -19.75
C GLN A 37 6.01 -2.17 -20.50
N GLU A 38 4.93 -1.82 -19.81
CA GLU A 38 3.63 -1.56 -20.43
C GLU A 38 3.56 -0.20 -21.09
N GLY A 39 4.60 0.62 -20.97
CA GLY A 39 4.64 1.93 -21.62
C GLY A 39 3.73 2.96 -21.01
N LEU A 40 3.44 2.84 -19.72
CA LEU A 40 2.62 3.83 -19.04
C LEU A 40 3.32 5.18 -19.03
N ASP A 41 2.55 6.26 -19.22
CA ASP A 41 3.15 7.58 -19.15
C ASP A 41 3.57 7.90 -17.70
N LYS A 42 4.40 8.93 -17.54
CA LYS A 42 4.99 9.25 -16.25
C LYS A 42 3.95 9.51 -15.18
N GLU A 43 2.87 10.18 -15.51
CA GLU A 43 1.84 10.52 -14.54
C GLU A 43 1.15 9.28 -13.99
N ILE A 44 0.78 8.37 -14.87
CA ILE A 44 0.15 7.10 -14.48
C ILE A 44 1.15 6.23 -13.75
N LEU A 45 2.39 6.19 -14.21
CA LEU A 45 3.44 5.42 -13.54
C LEU A 45 3.67 5.92 -12.12
N ASP A 46 3.71 7.23 -11.90
CA ASP A 46 3.85 7.80 -10.57
C ASP A 46 2.70 7.36 -9.65
N ILE A 47 1.47 7.37 -10.14
CA ILE A 47 0.31 6.91 -9.38
C ILE A 47 0.45 5.44 -9.01
N LEU A 48 0.88 4.62 -9.97
CA LEU A 48 1.10 3.19 -9.72
C LEU A 48 2.18 2.97 -8.67
N GLU A 49 3.29 3.69 -8.76
CA GLU A 49 4.38 3.57 -7.81
C GLU A 49 3.96 3.99 -6.40
N VAL A 50 3.23 5.10 -6.27
CA VAL A 50 2.74 5.54 -4.97
C VAL A 50 1.74 4.54 -4.40
N ALA A 51 0.84 4.02 -5.22
CA ALA A 51 -0.12 3.02 -4.78
C ALA A 51 0.60 1.76 -4.26
N ALA A 52 1.65 1.33 -4.97
CA ALA A 52 2.43 0.16 -4.56
C ALA A 52 3.14 0.40 -3.21
N LEU A 53 3.72 1.59 -3.03
CA LEU A 53 4.41 1.94 -1.79
C LEU A 53 3.46 2.04 -0.59
N THR A 54 2.24 2.51 -0.80
CA THR A 54 1.34 2.86 0.30
C THR A 54 0.22 1.85 0.52
N HIS A 55 0.13 0.79 -0.28
CA HIS A 55 -1.01 -0.14 -0.19
C HIS A 55 -1.16 -0.79 1.19
N ASP A 56 -0.05 -1.14 1.85
CA ASP A 56 -0.10 -1.77 3.17
C ASP A 56 -0.63 -0.82 4.24
N ILE A 57 -0.30 0.46 4.15
CA ILE A 57 -0.85 1.47 5.06
C ILE A 57 -2.37 1.57 4.87
N GLY A 58 -2.83 1.57 3.63
CA GLY A 58 -4.26 1.60 3.33
C GLY A 58 -4.99 0.41 3.93
N ILE A 59 -4.43 -0.78 3.78
CA ILE A 59 -4.97 -2.00 4.36
C ILE A 59 -5.00 -1.91 5.88
N LYS A 60 -3.88 -1.49 6.48
CA LYS A 60 -3.77 -1.37 7.94
C LYS A 60 -4.80 -0.41 8.51
N ILE A 61 -4.95 0.76 7.89
CA ILE A 61 -5.93 1.75 8.33
C ILE A 61 -7.35 1.19 8.21
N SER A 62 -7.64 0.51 7.11
CA SER A 62 -8.94 -0.13 6.90
C SER A 62 -9.22 -1.17 7.96
N GLU A 63 -8.24 -2.02 8.26
CA GLU A 63 -8.39 -3.06 9.29
C GLU A 63 -8.64 -2.44 10.66
N GLU A 64 -7.89 -1.42 11.03
CA GLU A 64 -8.08 -0.72 12.30
C GLU A 64 -9.46 -0.09 12.39
N LYS A 65 -9.91 0.52 11.31
CA LYS A 65 -11.22 1.16 11.25
C LYS A 65 -12.35 0.15 11.35
N TYR A 66 -12.26 -0.96 10.66
CA TYR A 66 -13.25 -2.04 10.75
C TYR A 66 -13.24 -2.70 12.12
N ASN A 67 -12.07 -2.92 12.67
CA ASN A 67 -11.95 -3.51 14.00
C ASN A 67 -12.52 -2.61 15.09
N SER A 68 -12.41 -1.29 14.94
CA SER A 68 -12.98 -0.34 15.90
C SER A 68 -14.51 -0.32 15.86
N SER A 69 -15.09 -0.66 14.71
CA SER A 69 -16.55 -0.82 14.56
C SER A 69 -16.99 -2.24 14.85
N ALA A 70 -16.11 -2.99 15.21
CA ALA A 70 -15.97 -4.36 15.66
C ALA A 70 -17.11 -5.27 15.24
N GLY A 71 -17.36 -6.26 15.92
CA GLY A 71 -18.29 -7.29 15.57
C GLY A 71 -19.48 -6.93 14.69
N LYS A 72 -19.85 -5.67 14.67
CA LYS A 72 -20.98 -5.17 13.91
C LYS A 72 -20.85 -5.43 12.41
N TYR A 73 -19.70 -5.12 11.83
CA TYR A 73 -19.48 -5.36 10.40
C TYR A 73 -19.33 -6.83 10.09
N GLN A 74 -18.65 -7.55 10.95
CA GLN A 74 -18.48 -8.98 10.76
C GLN A 74 -19.80 -9.71 10.81
N GLU A 75 -20.67 -9.34 11.75
CA GLU A 75 -21.99 -9.93 11.86
C GLU A 75 -22.83 -9.68 10.61
N VAL A 76 -22.79 -8.46 10.09
CA VAL A 76 -23.53 -8.10 8.89
C VAL A 76 -23.05 -8.91 7.69
N GLU A 77 -21.74 -9.05 7.53
CA GLU A 77 -21.18 -9.79 6.40
C GLU A 77 -21.47 -11.28 6.50
N ILE A 78 -21.36 -11.85 7.69
CA ILE A 78 -21.68 -13.25 7.91
C ILE A 78 -23.16 -13.50 7.63
N GLY A 79 -24.01 -12.57 8.04
CA GLY A 79 -25.43 -12.67 7.77
C GLY A 79 -25.80 -12.60 6.30
N ARG A 80 -24.93 -12.04 5.47
CA ARG A 80 -25.13 -11.97 4.02
C ARG A 80 -24.60 -13.19 3.28
N ALA A 81 -23.69 -13.87 3.92
CA ALA A 81 -23.13 -15.06 3.33
C ALA A 81 -24.08 -16.23 3.48
#